data_52b046a47ef89a1971de30632a2b4c8e
#
_entry.id   52b046a47ef89a1971de30632a2b4c8e
#
_cell.length_a   1.000
_cell.length_b   1.000
_cell.length_c   1.000
_cell.angle_alpha   90.00
_cell.angle_beta   90.00
_cell.angle_gamma   90.00
#
_symmetry.space_group_name_H-M   'P 1'
#
loop_
_entity.id
_entity.type
_entity.pdbx_description
1 polymer ?
#
loop_
_entity_poly.entity_id
_entity_poly.type
_entity_poly.pdbx_seq_one_letter_code
_entity_poly.pdbx_strand_id
1 'polypeptide(L)'
;PSATNWKPINKLKKPGMMLAASLQAVAHGSDSVLYFQLHQSQGASEKFHGAVIDHYGGEDTRVFKEVTEVGEEALKEVCSSQMKSPAAVLYDRENNWAIQDAQGPRNENMFYTEAVQKQYRALREQGLNVDVISMEHELSSYKIVAAPMAYMFKDGYEERLRAYAENGG
;
A
#
# COMPACT_ATOMS: atom_id res chain seq x y z
N PRO A 1 16.58 2.32 -5.66
CA PRO A 1 15.97 1.00 -5.87
C PRO A 1 16.75 -0.16 -5.22
N SER A 2 18.09 -0.21 -5.31
CA SER A 2 18.89 -1.34 -4.84
C SER A 2 19.14 -1.37 -3.33
N ALA A 3 19.19 -0.22 -2.66
CA ALA A 3 19.42 -0.09 -1.23
C ALA A 3 18.86 1.21 -0.67
N THR A 4 18.70 1.28 0.64
CA THR A 4 18.41 2.52 1.38
C THR A 4 19.45 2.68 2.49
N ASN A 5 19.86 3.89 2.80
CA ASN A 5 20.84 4.16 3.85
C ASN A 5 20.20 4.62 5.18
N TRP A 6 18.91 4.37 5.38
CA TRP A 6 18.17 4.73 6.60
C TRP A 6 18.02 3.58 7.60
N LYS A 7 18.49 2.41 7.26
CA LYS A 7 18.42 1.22 8.12
C LYS A 7 19.68 1.10 8.99
N PRO A 8 19.59 0.53 10.20
CA PRO A 8 20.78 0.20 10.99
C PRO A 8 21.77 -0.69 10.23
N ILE A 9 21.26 -1.57 9.38
CA ILE A 9 22.06 -2.39 8.46
C ILE A 9 21.42 -2.26 7.08
N ASN A 10 22.17 -1.69 6.14
CA ASN A 10 21.73 -1.52 4.77
C ASN A 10 22.14 -2.74 3.94
N LYS A 11 21.18 -3.52 3.51
CA LYS A 11 21.39 -4.68 2.64
C LYS A 11 20.99 -4.35 1.22
N LEU A 12 21.79 -4.76 0.27
CA LEU A 12 21.42 -4.70 -1.14
C LEU A 12 20.27 -5.67 -1.43
N LYS A 13 19.34 -5.23 -2.24
CA LYS A 13 18.31 -6.12 -2.79
C LYS A 13 18.96 -7.16 -3.69
N LYS A 14 18.55 -8.41 -3.54
CA LYS A 14 18.99 -9.50 -4.40
C LYS A 14 18.44 -9.32 -5.83
N PRO A 15 19.09 -9.94 -6.84
CA PRO A 15 18.53 -9.99 -8.18
C PRO A 15 17.08 -10.49 -8.18
N GLY A 16 16.23 -9.88 -9.00
CA GLY A 16 14.81 -10.21 -9.12
C GLY A 16 13.91 -9.60 -8.03
N MET A 17 14.45 -9.08 -6.94
CA MET A 17 13.63 -8.50 -5.87
C MET A 17 12.87 -7.24 -6.29
N MET A 18 13.41 -6.47 -7.24
CA MET A 18 12.70 -5.28 -7.74
C MET A 18 11.50 -5.68 -8.58
N LEU A 19 11.65 -6.66 -9.46
CA LEU A 19 10.57 -7.22 -10.25
C LEU A 19 9.48 -7.80 -9.32
N ALA A 20 9.85 -8.67 -8.39
CA ALA A 20 8.91 -9.29 -7.46
C ALA A 20 8.13 -8.27 -6.61
N ALA A 21 8.83 -7.26 -6.05
CA ALA A 21 8.19 -6.22 -5.24
C ALA A 21 7.27 -5.31 -6.08
N SER A 22 7.64 -5.02 -7.31
CA SER A 22 6.83 -4.19 -8.23
C SER A 22 5.56 -4.92 -8.65
N LEU A 23 5.67 -6.17 -9.07
CA LEU A 23 4.51 -6.99 -9.41
C LEU A 23 3.60 -7.24 -8.20
N GLN A 24 4.18 -7.43 -7.01
CA GLN A 24 3.40 -7.55 -5.78
C GLN A 24 2.59 -6.28 -5.50
N ALA A 25 3.18 -5.09 -5.66
CA ALA A 25 2.46 -3.83 -5.47
C ALA A 25 1.29 -3.70 -6.46
N VAL A 26 1.52 -3.99 -7.74
CA VAL A 26 0.47 -3.95 -8.78
C VAL A 26 -0.60 -5.00 -8.54
N ALA A 27 -0.24 -6.21 -8.13
CA ALA A 27 -1.18 -7.27 -7.78
C ALA A 27 -2.08 -6.93 -6.56
N HIS A 28 -1.68 -5.94 -5.76
CA HIS A 28 -2.47 -5.40 -4.66
C HIS A 28 -3.15 -4.06 -5.00
N GLY A 29 -3.22 -3.71 -6.27
CA GLY A 29 -3.98 -2.55 -6.78
C GLY A 29 -3.18 -1.26 -6.94
N SER A 30 -1.85 -1.31 -6.95
CA SER A 30 -1.04 -0.12 -7.29
C SER A 30 -1.14 0.18 -8.77
N ASP A 31 -1.42 1.42 -9.13
CA ASP A 31 -1.47 1.89 -10.53
C ASP A 31 -0.08 2.13 -11.13
N SER A 32 0.94 2.22 -10.29
CA SER A 32 2.29 2.54 -10.75
C SER A 32 3.35 2.07 -9.75
N VAL A 33 4.59 2.02 -10.23
CA VAL A 33 5.77 1.78 -9.41
C VAL A 33 6.74 2.93 -9.58
N LEU A 34 7.06 3.61 -8.49
CA LEU A 34 7.99 4.73 -8.48
C LEU A 34 9.29 4.34 -7.79
N TYR A 35 10.40 4.57 -8.46
CA TYR A 35 11.72 4.29 -7.90
C TYR A 35 12.42 5.58 -7.47
N PHE A 36 12.77 5.65 -6.24
CA PHE A 36 13.71 6.64 -5.73
C PHE A 36 15.11 6.05 -5.76
N GLN A 37 16.06 6.62 -6.46
CA GLN A 37 16.07 7.82 -7.27
C GLN A 37 16.64 7.49 -8.67
N LEU A 38 16.49 8.39 -9.63
CA LEU A 38 17.03 8.17 -10.99
C LEU A 38 18.56 8.16 -10.95
N HIS A 39 19.18 9.25 -10.51
CA HIS A 39 20.63 9.37 -10.35
C HIS A 39 21.00 9.34 -8.86
N GLN A 40 22.06 8.60 -8.53
CA GLN A 40 22.58 8.54 -7.18
C GLN A 40 23.20 9.89 -6.78
N SER A 41 22.80 10.41 -5.61
CA SER A 41 23.32 11.67 -5.08
C SER A 41 24.81 11.57 -4.78
N GLN A 42 25.57 12.59 -5.18
CA GLN A 42 27.02 12.64 -4.97
C GLN A 42 27.42 13.05 -3.56
N GLY A 43 26.48 13.68 -2.83
CA GLY A 43 26.73 14.18 -1.48
C GLY A 43 25.51 14.06 -0.59
N ALA A 44 25.58 14.67 0.59
CA ALA A 44 24.55 14.69 1.64
C ALA A 44 24.19 13.29 2.16
N SER A 45 23.09 13.23 2.90
CA SER A 45 22.66 12.01 3.60
C SER A 45 22.25 10.86 2.67
N GLU A 46 21.93 11.15 1.43
CA GLU A 46 21.43 10.18 0.47
C GLU A 46 22.47 9.63 -0.51
N LYS A 47 23.74 10.03 -0.38
CA LYS A 47 24.80 9.58 -1.28
C LYS A 47 24.99 8.06 -1.37
N PHE A 48 24.54 7.32 -0.36
CA PHE A 48 24.60 5.85 -0.32
C PHE A 48 23.25 5.18 -0.63
N HIS A 49 22.22 5.94 -0.90
CA HIS A 49 20.99 5.36 -1.44
C HIS A 49 21.26 4.74 -2.81
N GLY A 50 20.68 3.57 -3.05
CA GLY A 50 20.67 3.01 -4.40
C GLY A 50 19.83 3.87 -5.35
N ALA A 51 20.25 3.90 -6.60
CA ALA A 51 19.57 4.61 -7.68
C ALA A 51 19.37 3.69 -8.88
N VAL A 52 18.64 4.15 -9.88
CA VAL A 52 18.57 3.48 -11.18
C VAL A 52 19.92 3.59 -11.88
N ILE A 53 20.49 4.78 -11.85
CA ILE A 53 21.84 5.09 -12.35
C ILE A 53 22.71 5.42 -11.16
N ASP A 54 23.67 4.57 -10.83
CA ASP A 54 24.59 4.74 -9.72
C ASP A 54 25.78 5.65 -10.03
N HIS A 55 26.73 5.79 -9.11
CA HIS A 55 27.91 6.64 -9.30
C HIS A 55 28.83 6.17 -10.43
N TYR A 56 28.81 4.91 -10.80
CA TYR A 56 29.53 4.34 -11.95
C TYR A 56 28.78 4.53 -13.24
N GLY A 57 27.54 4.74 -13.13
CA GLY A 57 26.54 5.27 -13.99
C GLY A 57 26.20 4.66 -15.23
N GLY A 58 25.62 3.79 -15.74
CA GLY A 58 25.22 3.46 -17.09
C GLY A 58 24.09 2.44 -17.14
N GLU A 59 23.68 2.18 -18.34
CA GLU A 59 22.64 1.19 -18.69
C GLU A 59 23.11 -0.25 -18.44
N ASP A 60 24.40 -0.43 -18.23
CA ASP A 60 25.00 -1.76 -18.04
C ASP A 60 24.82 -2.34 -16.64
N THR A 61 24.38 -1.52 -15.69
CA THR A 61 24.18 -1.99 -14.31
C THR A 61 23.01 -2.96 -14.19
N ARG A 62 23.13 -3.90 -13.26
CA ARG A 62 22.02 -4.82 -12.94
C ARG A 62 20.74 -4.09 -12.57
N VAL A 63 20.86 -3.02 -11.78
CA VAL A 63 19.70 -2.26 -11.29
C VAL A 63 18.96 -1.59 -12.45
N PHE A 64 19.70 -0.98 -13.38
CA PHE A 64 19.11 -0.37 -14.57
C PHE A 64 18.33 -1.41 -15.38
N LYS A 65 18.97 -2.55 -15.67
CA LYS A 65 18.33 -3.64 -16.45
C LYS A 65 17.09 -4.18 -15.78
N GLU A 66 17.13 -4.43 -14.46
CA GLU A 66 15.94 -4.91 -13.71
C GLU A 66 14.80 -3.87 -13.69
N VAL A 67 15.09 -2.57 -13.59
CA VAL A 67 14.07 -1.52 -13.64
C VAL A 67 13.47 -1.39 -15.04
N THR A 68 14.28 -1.51 -16.07
CA THR A 68 13.82 -1.50 -17.46
C THR A 68 12.90 -2.70 -17.74
N GLU A 69 13.29 -3.91 -17.32
CA GLU A 69 12.49 -5.12 -17.44
C GLU A 69 11.10 -4.97 -16.77
N VAL A 70 11.04 -4.36 -15.57
CA VAL A 70 9.75 -4.08 -14.92
C VAL A 70 8.85 -3.20 -15.79
N GLY A 71 9.38 -2.14 -16.39
CA GLY A 71 8.60 -1.20 -17.20
C GLY A 71 8.21 -1.75 -18.56
N GLU A 72 9.13 -2.39 -19.25
CA GLU A 72 8.94 -2.78 -20.65
C GLU A 72 8.22 -4.12 -20.83
N GLU A 73 8.41 -5.07 -19.94
CA GLU A 73 7.88 -6.41 -20.08
C GLU A 73 6.78 -6.70 -19.05
N ALA A 74 7.12 -6.67 -17.76
CA ALA A 74 6.23 -7.17 -16.73
C ALA A 74 4.97 -6.33 -16.52
N LEU A 75 5.05 -5.00 -16.61
CA LEU A 75 3.89 -4.13 -16.39
C LEU A 75 3.00 -4.01 -17.63
N LYS A 76 3.52 -4.22 -18.83
CA LYS A 76 2.71 -4.18 -20.06
C LYS A 76 1.56 -5.20 -20.05
N GLU A 77 1.82 -6.40 -19.57
CA GLU A 77 0.82 -7.47 -19.56
C GLU A 77 -0.34 -7.21 -18.60
N VAL A 78 -0.09 -6.41 -17.55
CA VAL A 78 -1.09 -6.11 -16.52
C VAL A 78 -1.66 -4.70 -16.63
N CYS A 79 -1.19 -3.88 -17.57
CA CYS A 79 -1.74 -2.55 -17.83
C CYS A 79 -3.24 -2.62 -18.10
N SER A 80 -3.99 -1.72 -17.46
CA SER A 80 -5.46 -1.62 -17.59
C SER A 80 -6.24 -2.83 -17.07
N SER A 81 -5.59 -3.79 -16.41
CA SER A 81 -6.29 -4.84 -15.69
C SER A 81 -6.85 -4.30 -14.38
N GLN A 82 -8.03 -4.80 -13.98
CA GLN A 82 -8.62 -4.53 -12.68
C GLN A 82 -9.01 -5.82 -12.00
N MET A 83 -8.66 -5.94 -10.74
CA MET A 83 -9.12 -7.03 -9.89
C MET A 83 -10.38 -6.59 -9.15
N LYS A 84 -11.44 -7.41 -9.24
CA LYS A 84 -12.63 -7.18 -8.43
C LYS A 84 -12.41 -7.77 -7.04
N SER A 85 -12.67 -6.97 -6.03
CA SER A 85 -12.58 -7.39 -4.63
C SER A 85 -13.98 -7.59 -4.06
N PRO A 86 -14.32 -8.79 -3.58
CA PRO A 86 -15.62 -9.02 -2.93
C PRO A 86 -15.65 -8.49 -1.50
N ALA A 87 -14.52 -8.10 -0.94
CA ALA A 87 -14.39 -7.62 0.43
C ALA A 87 -13.61 -6.31 0.49
N ALA A 88 -13.93 -5.50 1.48
CA ALA A 88 -13.21 -4.28 1.79
C ALA A 88 -12.92 -4.15 3.29
N VAL A 89 -11.83 -3.47 3.60
CA VAL A 89 -11.51 -3.03 4.97
C VAL A 89 -11.41 -1.51 4.99
N LEU A 90 -12.13 -0.91 5.93
CA LEU A 90 -12.12 0.53 6.10
C LEU A 90 -10.82 1.01 6.74
N TYR A 91 -10.17 1.96 6.10
CA TYR A 91 -9.12 2.79 6.69
C TYR A 91 -9.41 4.26 6.39
N ASP A 92 -9.70 5.03 7.42
CA ASP A 92 -9.92 6.46 7.31
C ASP A 92 -8.85 7.24 8.06
N ARG A 93 -8.20 8.17 7.36
CA ARG A 93 -7.09 8.93 7.91
C ARG A 93 -7.50 9.87 9.03
N GLU A 94 -8.64 10.54 8.88
CA GLU A 94 -9.13 11.48 9.89
C GLU A 94 -9.59 10.73 11.15
N ASN A 95 -10.23 9.58 10.98
CA ASN A 95 -10.54 8.69 12.11
C ASN A 95 -9.27 8.21 12.83
N ASN A 96 -8.19 7.92 12.08
CA ASN A 96 -6.91 7.57 12.67
C ASN A 96 -6.32 8.74 13.50
N TRP A 97 -6.37 9.95 12.96
CA TRP A 97 -5.92 11.14 13.69
C TRP A 97 -6.76 11.40 14.93
N ALA A 98 -8.09 11.29 14.83
CA ALA A 98 -8.99 11.45 15.96
C ALA A 98 -8.69 10.43 17.07
N ILE A 99 -8.43 9.16 16.72
CA ILE A 99 -8.05 8.12 17.68
C ILE A 99 -6.72 8.45 18.37
N GLN A 100 -5.74 8.98 17.62
CA GLN A 100 -4.43 9.32 18.18
C GLN A 100 -4.49 10.53 19.12
N ASP A 101 -5.39 11.48 18.86
CA ASP A 101 -5.56 12.70 19.66
C ASP A 101 -6.57 12.54 20.80
N ALA A 102 -7.40 11.50 20.77
CA ALA A 102 -8.45 11.28 21.73
C ALA A 102 -7.91 11.11 23.17
N GLN A 103 -8.50 11.86 24.10
CA GLN A 103 -8.29 11.72 25.54
C GLN A 103 -9.52 11.07 26.17
N GLY A 104 -9.40 9.82 26.55
CA GLY A 104 -10.52 9.05 27.07
C GLY A 104 -10.12 8.19 28.27
N PRO A 105 -10.96 7.23 28.68
CA PRO A 105 -10.62 6.29 29.72
C PRO A 105 -9.37 5.44 29.43
N ARG A 106 -8.99 5.34 28.17
CA ARG A 106 -7.77 4.69 27.69
C ARG A 106 -7.12 5.53 26.60
N ASN A 107 -5.91 5.98 26.86
CA ASN A 107 -5.13 6.82 25.94
C ASN A 107 -3.91 6.09 25.37
N GLU A 108 -3.70 4.82 25.72
CA GLU A 108 -2.58 4.01 25.25
C GLU A 108 -3.06 2.80 24.48
N ASN A 109 -2.21 2.33 23.57
CA ASN A 109 -2.45 1.11 22.79
C ASN A 109 -3.71 1.14 21.91
N MET A 110 -4.07 2.31 21.40
CA MET A 110 -5.15 2.50 20.45
C MET A 110 -4.58 2.31 19.02
N PHE A 111 -4.21 1.09 18.70
CA PHE A 111 -3.51 0.75 17.44
C PHE A 111 -4.49 0.55 16.28
N TYR A 112 -5.01 1.66 15.73
CA TYR A 112 -5.96 1.60 14.62
C TYR A 112 -5.40 0.91 13.38
N THR A 113 -4.20 1.28 12.96
CA THR A 113 -3.55 0.69 11.77
C THR A 113 -3.36 -0.81 11.92
N GLU A 114 -2.97 -1.29 13.11
CA GLU A 114 -2.82 -2.71 13.39
C GLU A 114 -4.17 -3.44 13.39
N ALA A 115 -5.23 -2.80 13.87
CA ALA A 115 -6.58 -3.37 13.82
C ALA A 115 -7.05 -3.55 12.37
N VAL A 116 -6.83 -2.55 11.52
CA VAL A 116 -7.10 -2.62 10.07
C VAL A 116 -6.28 -3.75 9.42
N GLN A 117 -4.98 -3.80 9.68
CA GLN A 117 -4.10 -4.82 9.12
C GLN A 117 -4.49 -6.25 9.54
N LYS A 118 -4.93 -6.44 10.79
CA LYS A 118 -5.40 -7.75 11.27
C LYS A 118 -6.64 -8.21 10.53
N GLN A 119 -7.61 -7.32 10.32
CA GLN A 119 -8.83 -7.66 9.57
C GLN A 119 -8.55 -7.88 8.09
N TYR A 120 -7.72 -7.04 7.47
CA TYR A 120 -7.25 -7.24 6.11
C TYR A 120 -6.59 -8.62 5.94
N ARG A 121 -5.65 -8.96 6.83
CA ARG A 121 -4.96 -10.25 6.81
C ARG A 121 -5.93 -11.42 6.95
N ALA A 122 -6.85 -11.36 7.88
CA ALA A 122 -7.83 -12.42 8.11
C ALA A 122 -8.66 -12.72 6.86
N LEU A 123 -9.11 -11.70 6.14
CA LEU A 123 -9.83 -11.84 4.88
C LEU A 123 -8.93 -12.38 3.75
N ARG A 124 -7.69 -11.89 3.65
CA ARG A 124 -6.70 -12.38 2.66
C ARG A 124 -6.34 -13.86 2.87
N GLU A 125 -6.23 -14.31 4.12
CA GLU A 125 -5.96 -15.72 4.46
C GLU A 125 -7.10 -16.66 4.06
N GLN A 126 -8.32 -16.13 3.86
CA GLN A 126 -9.44 -16.89 3.25
C GLN A 126 -9.40 -16.88 1.70
N GLY A 127 -8.36 -16.34 1.10
CA GLY A 127 -8.22 -16.28 -0.36
C GLY A 127 -9.02 -15.16 -1.03
N LEU A 128 -9.58 -14.22 -0.26
CA LEU A 128 -10.34 -13.10 -0.82
C LEU A 128 -9.41 -11.98 -1.30
N ASN A 129 -9.77 -11.36 -2.41
CA ASN A 129 -9.25 -10.03 -2.73
C ASN A 129 -9.95 -9.02 -1.83
N VAL A 130 -9.16 -8.07 -1.31
CA VAL A 130 -9.63 -7.11 -0.31
C VAL A 130 -9.14 -5.73 -0.69
N ASP A 131 -10.05 -4.80 -0.85
CA ASP A 131 -9.74 -3.38 -1.02
C ASP A 131 -9.57 -2.70 0.34
N VAL A 132 -8.77 -1.64 0.37
CA VAL A 132 -8.70 -0.72 1.51
C VAL A 132 -9.36 0.58 1.09
N ILE A 133 -10.46 0.93 1.73
CA ILE A 133 -11.33 2.03 1.33
C ILE A 133 -11.49 3.08 2.43
N SER A 134 -11.82 4.31 2.07
CA SER A 134 -12.22 5.38 3.01
C SER A 134 -13.73 5.34 3.29
N MET A 135 -14.17 6.13 4.27
CA MET A 135 -15.60 6.29 4.57
C MET A 135 -16.40 6.97 3.44
N GLU A 136 -15.73 7.62 2.49
CA GLU A 136 -16.37 8.28 1.34
C GLU A 136 -16.65 7.32 0.17
N HIS A 137 -16.12 6.12 0.25
CA HIS A 137 -16.27 5.11 -0.81
C HIS A 137 -17.64 4.46 -0.80
N GLU A 138 -18.12 4.08 -1.99
CA GLU A 138 -19.38 3.33 -2.13
C GLU A 138 -19.20 1.88 -1.67
N LEU A 139 -20.15 1.38 -0.87
CA LEU A 139 -20.07 0.05 -0.26
C LEU A 139 -20.77 -1.04 -1.05
N SER A 140 -21.68 -0.66 -1.94
CA SER A 140 -22.62 -1.57 -2.63
C SER A 140 -21.97 -2.64 -3.50
N SER A 141 -20.71 -2.45 -3.91
CA SER A 141 -19.96 -3.42 -4.72
C SER A 141 -19.36 -4.56 -3.90
N TYR A 142 -19.31 -4.43 -2.58
CA TYR A 142 -18.68 -5.40 -1.69
C TYR A 142 -19.71 -6.31 -1.03
N LYS A 143 -19.34 -7.58 -0.83
CA LYS A 143 -20.14 -8.54 -0.05
C LYS A 143 -19.81 -8.49 1.44
N ILE A 144 -18.61 -8.03 1.77
CA ILE A 144 -18.12 -7.91 3.16
C ILE A 144 -17.38 -6.57 3.28
N VAL A 145 -17.79 -5.77 4.25
CA VAL A 145 -17.07 -4.55 4.65
C VAL A 145 -16.71 -4.65 6.12
N ALA A 146 -15.42 -4.68 6.42
CA ALA A 146 -14.92 -4.64 7.78
C ALA A 146 -14.54 -3.20 8.15
N ALA A 147 -15.15 -2.66 9.20
CA ALA A 147 -14.95 -1.29 9.67
C ALA A 147 -14.38 -1.25 11.10
N PRO A 148 -13.10 -1.60 11.30
CA PRO A 148 -12.49 -1.62 12.62
C PRO A 148 -12.43 -0.22 13.21
N MET A 149 -12.77 -0.09 14.49
CA MET A 149 -12.60 1.14 15.27
C MET A 149 -13.09 2.42 14.56
N ALA A 150 -14.21 2.35 13.86
CA ALA A 150 -14.82 3.49 13.19
C ALA A 150 -15.54 4.37 14.24
N TYR A 151 -14.78 5.22 14.93
CA TYR A 151 -15.31 6.08 16.01
C TYR A 151 -15.81 7.42 15.52
N MET A 152 -15.23 7.94 14.46
CA MET A 152 -15.63 9.21 13.87
C MET A 152 -16.16 8.96 12.47
N PHE A 153 -17.44 9.26 12.25
CA PHE A 153 -18.06 9.12 10.94
C PHE A 153 -17.91 10.41 10.16
N LYS A 154 -17.60 10.26 8.87
CA LYS A 154 -17.70 11.35 7.89
C LYS A 154 -19.15 11.52 7.42
N ASP A 155 -19.45 12.70 6.92
CA ASP A 155 -20.76 13.02 6.40
C ASP A 155 -21.24 11.99 5.36
N GLY A 156 -22.47 11.53 5.53
CA GLY A 156 -23.10 10.54 4.66
C GLY A 156 -22.63 9.10 4.85
N TYR A 157 -21.66 8.82 5.72
CA TYR A 157 -21.19 7.44 5.94
C TYR A 157 -22.23 6.58 6.65
N GLU A 158 -22.98 7.16 7.61
CA GLU A 158 -24.05 6.44 8.32
C GLU A 158 -25.14 5.96 7.36
N GLU A 159 -25.56 6.83 6.46
CA GLU A 159 -26.58 6.52 5.45
C GLU A 159 -26.11 5.44 4.49
N ARG A 160 -24.85 5.51 4.02
CA ARG A 160 -24.25 4.47 3.17
C ARG A 160 -24.15 3.13 3.87
N LEU A 161 -23.73 3.14 5.14
CA LEU A 161 -23.62 1.91 5.95
C LEU A 161 -24.98 1.28 6.21
N ARG A 162 -25.99 2.10 6.51
CA ARG A 162 -27.36 1.65 6.69
C ARG A 162 -27.90 1.03 5.40
N ALA A 163 -27.79 1.73 4.29
CA ALA A 163 -28.22 1.24 2.98
C ALA A 163 -27.49 -0.07 2.60
N TYR A 164 -26.21 -0.18 2.88
CA TYR A 164 -25.44 -1.40 2.68
C TYR A 164 -26.01 -2.58 3.48
N ALA A 165 -26.23 -2.41 4.77
CA ALA A 165 -26.80 -3.44 5.64
C ALA A 165 -28.25 -3.85 5.25
N GLU A 166 -29.08 -2.89 4.88
CA GLU A 166 -30.46 -3.15 4.42
C GLU A 166 -30.50 -3.92 3.10
N ASN A 167 -29.49 -3.81 2.25
CA ASN A 167 -29.35 -4.53 1.00
C ASN A 167 -28.58 -5.88 1.14
N GLY A 168 -28.32 -6.34 2.35
CA GLY A 168 -27.79 -7.66 2.63
C GLY A 168 -26.24 -7.73 2.66
N GLY A 169 -25.60 -6.60 2.91
CA GLY A 169 -24.15 -6.50 3.12
C GLY A 169 -23.73 -6.76 4.58
#